data_56bc113c5a97b33954b14a22b9b9edd6
#
_entry.id   56bc113c5a97b33954b14a22b9b9edd6
#
_cell.length_a   1.000
_cell.length_b   1.000
_cell.length_c   1.000
_cell.angle_alpha   90.00
_cell.angle_beta   90.00
_cell.angle_gamma   90.00
#
_symmetry.space_group_name_H-M   'P 1'
#
loop_
_entity.id
_entity.type
_entity.pdbx_description
1 polymer ?
#
loop_
_entity_poly.entity_id
_entity_poly.type
_entity_poly.pdbx_seq_one_letter_code
_entity_poly.pdbx_strand_id
1 'polypeptide(L)' 'MLARVPAGDLIDRMRHEPKLRAAEVLHSDTTWRPCTVMAWARHRGVWAVLVRWPDGHDDWREYDPRHIRPSTARP' A
#
# COMPACT_ATOMS: atom_id res chain seq x y z
N MET A 1 -11.81 -1.40 -1.97
CA MET A 1 -10.61 -2.18 -1.60
C MET A 1 -9.57 -2.10 -2.71
N LEU A 2 -8.31 -1.98 -2.38
CA LEU A 2 -7.26 -1.92 -3.39
C LEU A 2 -7.03 -3.30 -4.02
N ALA A 3 -6.89 -3.34 -5.35
CA ALA A 3 -6.63 -4.58 -6.07
C ALA A 3 -5.23 -5.11 -5.76
N ARG A 4 -5.10 -6.42 -5.64
CA ARG A 4 -3.81 -7.07 -5.46
C ARG A 4 -3.00 -7.07 -6.74
N VAL A 5 -1.69 -6.96 -6.59
CA VAL A 5 -0.74 -6.98 -7.70
C VAL A 5 0.28 -8.11 -7.46
N PRO A 6 0.55 -8.96 -8.47
CA PRO A 6 1.60 -9.98 -8.32
C PRO A 6 2.95 -9.34 -8.04
N ALA A 7 3.65 -9.84 -7.02
CA ALA A 7 4.92 -9.24 -6.58
C ALA A 7 6.09 -9.55 -7.52
N GLY A 8 6.04 -10.66 -8.27
CA GLY A 8 7.17 -11.13 -9.06
C GLY A 8 7.73 -10.13 -10.05
N ASP A 9 6.86 -9.34 -10.70
CA ASP A 9 7.28 -8.37 -11.71
C ASP A 9 7.72 -7.03 -11.13
N LEU A 10 7.59 -6.83 -9.82
CA LEU A 10 7.77 -5.54 -9.18
C LEU A 10 9.08 -5.41 -8.42
N ILE A 11 9.68 -6.53 -8.02
CA ILE A 11 10.86 -6.53 -7.14
C ILE A 11 12.01 -5.71 -7.73
N ASP A 12 12.29 -5.87 -9.02
CA ASP A 12 13.39 -5.17 -9.68
C ASP A 12 13.12 -3.69 -9.93
N ARG A 13 11.88 -3.25 -9.75
CA ARG A 13 11.45 -1.87 -10.01
C ARG A 13 11.02 -1.16 -8.74
N MET A 14 11.17 -1.81 -7.61
CA MET A 14 10.72 -1.32 -6.33
C MET A 14 11.58 -0.15 -5.86
N ARG A 15 10.91 0.89 -5.37
CA ARG A 15 11.55 2.00 -4.68
C ARG A 15 11.04 2.02 -3.25
N HIS A 16 11.96 1.84 -2.31
CA HIS A 16 11.62 1.90 -0.89
C HIS A 16 11.30 3.33 -0.48
N GLU A 17 10.33 3.47 0.40
CA GLU A 17 10.10 4.75 1.06
C GLU A 17 11.30 5.08 1.93
N PRO A 18 11.88 6.28 1.79
CA PRO A 18 13.00 6.69 2.67
C PRO A 18 12.56 6.74 4.13
N LYS A 19 11.27 6.99 4.35
CA LYS A 19 10.68 7.11 5.67
C LYS A 19 9.34 6.40 5.63
N LEU A 20 9.19 5.32 6.39
CA LEU A 20 7.95 4.55 6.40
C LEU A 20 6.78 5.43 6.80
N ARG A 21 5.67 5.30 6.09
CA ARG A 21 4.50 6.16 6.29
C ARG A 21 3.31 5.36 6.77
N ALA A 22 2.71 5.82 7.86
CA ALA A 22 1.44 5.28 8.32
C ALA A 22 0.31 5.71 7.39
N ALA A 23 -0.53 4.75 7.02
CA ALA A 23 -1.65 4.98 6.10
C ALA A 23 -2.85 4.13 6.51
N GLU A 24 -3.97 4.35 5.83
CA GLU A 24 -5.19 3.56 6.00
C GLU A 24 -5.71 3.14 4.64
N VAL A 25 -6.19 1.90 4.56
CA VAL A 25 -6.77 1.33 3.34
C VAL A 25 -8.24 1.03 3.57
N LEU A 26 -9.09 1.43 2.62
CA LEU A 26 -10.51 1.16 2.67
C LEU A 26 -10.77 -0.31 2.30
N HIS A 27 -11.46 -1.02 3.17
CA HIS A 27 -11.84 -2.40 2.97
C HIS A 27 -13.28 -2.51 2.43
N SER A 28 -13.64 -3.71 1.97
CA SER A 28 -14.95 -3.97 1.37
C SER A 28 -16.13 -3.74 2.33
N ASP A 29 -15.87 -3.79 3.63
CA ASP A 29 -16.88 -3.49 4.67
C ASP A 29 -16.99 -1.98 4.96
N THR A 30 -16.38 -1.15 4.12
CA THR A 30 -16.33 0.31 4.24
C THR A 30 -15.57 0.83 5.46
N THR A 31 -14.78 -0.03 6.11
CA THR A 31 -13.90 0.40 7.20
C THR A 31 -12.51 0.76 6.68
N TRP A 32 -11.89 1.77 7.29
CA TRP A 32 -10.51 2.12 7.05
C TRP A 32 -9.62 1.37 8.03
N ARG A 33 -8.64 0.64 7.49
CA ARG A 33 -7.75 -0.20 8.31
C ARG A 33 -6.32 0.28 8.20
N PRO A 34 -5.57 0.30 9.32
CA PRO A 34 -4.20 0.82 9.32
C PRO A 34 -3.25 -0.09 8.55
N CYS A 35 -2.25 0.52 7.95
CA CYS A 35 -1.11 -0.16 7.34
C CYS A 35 0.10 0.77 7.33
N THR A 36 1.24 0.25 6.91
CA THR A 36 2.44 1.04 6.68
C THR A 36 2.83 0.95 5.21
N VAL A 37 3.05 2.10 4.57
CA VAL A 37 3.56 2.15 3.20
C VAL A 37 5.06 1.92 3.23
N MET A 38 5.51 0.88 2.51
CA MET A 38 6.90 0.43 2.54
C MET A 38 7.66 0.79 1.28
N ALA A 39 7.01 0.73 0.12
CA ALA A 39 7.67 0.90 -1.16
C ALA A 39 6.65 1.19 -2.27
N TRP A 40 7.17 1.58 -3.43
CA TRP A 40 6.40 1.89 -4.62
C TRP A 40 7.02 1.23 -5.83
N ALA A 41 6.19 0.87 -6.81
CA ALA A 41 6.65 0.38 -8.11
C ALA A 41 5.62 0.73 -9.19
N ARG A 42 6.04 0.67 -10.46
CA ARG A 42 5.11 0.82 -11.59
C ARG A 42 4.71 -0.57 -12.08
N HIS A 43 3.45 -0.74 -12.37
CA HIS A 43 2.91 -1.98 -12.91
C HIS A 43 1.90 -1.64 -14.01
N ARG A 44 2.25 -1.94 -15.25
CA ARG A 44 1.40 -1.68 -16.41
C ARG A 44 0.90 -0.23 -16.47
N GLY A 45 1.80 0.73 -16.21
CA GLY A 45 1.48 2.14 -16.27
C GLY A 45 0.76 2.69 -15.02
N VAL A 46 0.47 1.86 -14.05
CA VAL A 46 -0.19 2.24 -12.80
C VAL A 46 0.79 2.15 -11.63
N TRP A 47 0.66 3.02 -10.66
CA TRP A 47 1.45 2.90 -9.43
C TRP A 47 0.95 1.73 -8.59
N ALA A 48 1.88 0.93 -8.12
CA ALA A 48 1.63 -0.09 -7.11
C ALA A 48 2.31 0.31 -5.81
N VAL A 49 1.69 -0.02 -4.70
CA VAL A 49 2.17 0.31 -3.36
C VAL A 49 2.34 -0.96 -2.55
N LEU A 50 3.49 -1.10 -1.88
CA LEU A 50 3.73 -2.18 -0.94
C LEU A 50 3.25 -1.73 0.43
N VAL A 51 2.26 -2.41 0.97
CA VAL A 51 1.72 -2.11 2.29
C VAL A 51 2.02 -3.25 3.26
N ARG A 52 2.36 -2.90 4.48
CA ARG A 52 2.52 -3.85 5.58
C ARG A 52 1.35 -3.69 6.53
N TRP A 53 0.64 -4.79 6.75
CA TRP A 53 -0.47 -4.84 7.68
C TRP A 53 0.03 -4.98 9.12
N PRO A 54 -0.82 -4.69 10.13
CA PRO A 54 -0.40 -4.79 11.54
C PRO A 54 0.11 -6.16 11.98
N ASP A 55 -0.32 -7.23 11.29
CA ASP A 55 0.15 -8.59 11.56
C ASP A 55 1.55 -8.88 10.98
N GLY A 56 2.14 -7.90 10.26
CA GLY A 56 3.44 -8.06 9.63
C GLY A 56 3.41 -8.60 8.21
N HIS A 57 2.24 -8.88 7.67
CA HIS A 57 2.08 -9.38 6.30
C HIS A 57 2.21 -8.24 5.29
N ASP A 58 2.99 -8.45 4.22
CA ASP A 58 3.20 -7.46 3.17
C ASP A 58 2.42 -7.85 1.91
N ASP A 59 1.76 -6.86 1.31
CA ASP A 59 1.01 -7.02 0.07
C ASP A 59 1.30 -5.89 -0.91
N TRP A 60 1.42 -6.24 -2.19
CA TRP A 60 1.40 -5.25 -3.27
C TRP A 60 -0.04 -4.98 -3.69
N ARG A 61 -0.41 -3.70 -3.77
CA ARG A 61 -1.74 -3.25 -4.17
C ARG A 61 -1.64 -2.18 -5.23
N GLU A 62 -2.62 -2.12 -6.16
CA GLU A 62 -2.74 -0.98 -7.05
C GLU A 62 -3.08 0.27 -6.26
N TYR A 63 -2.36 1.36 -6.52
CA TYR A 63 -2.63 2.63 -5.85
C TYR A 63 -3.92 3.26 -6.40
N ASP A 64 -4.83 3.58 -5.51
CA ASP A 64 -6.05 4.33 -5.80
C ASP A 64 -6.29 5.31 -4.64
N PRO A 65 -6.16 6.63 -4.87
CA PRO A 65 -6.29 7.60 -3.79
C PRO A 65 -7.68 7.64 -3.15
N ARG A 66 -8.67 7.01 -3.78
CA ARG A 66 -10.01 6.88 -3.18
C ARG A 66 -10.05 5.80 -2.09
N HIS A 67 -9.11 4.87 -2.12
CA HIS A 67 -9.10 3.68 -1.25
C HIS A 67 -7.89 3.59 -0.34
N ILE A 68 -6.98 4.55 -0.41
CA ILE A 68 -5.84 4.65 0.51
C ILE A 68 -5.61 6.12 0.86
N ARG A 69 -5.31 6.39 2.11
CA ARG A 69 -5.07 7.76 2.57
C ARG A 69 -3.99 7.77 3.65
N PRO A 70 -3.29 8.89 3.85
CA PRO A 70 -2.38 9.01 4.98
C PRO A 70 -3.14 8.84 6.30
N SER A 71 -2.50 8.17 7.26
CA SER A 71 -3.10 8.05 8.59
C SER A 71 -3.14 9.42 9.26
N THR A 72 -4.30 9.77 9.81
CA THR A 72 -4.48 10.98 10.60
C THR A 72 -4.27 10.72 12.09
N ALA A 73 -4.03 9.46 12.46
CA ALA A 73 -3.75 9.12 13.84
C ALA A 73 -2.47 9.81 14.31
N ARG A 74 -2.50 10.39 15.47
CA ARG A 74 -1.33 11.03 16.05
C ARG A 74 -0.77 10.21 17.19
N PRO A 75 0.56 10.23 17.36
CA PRO A 75 1.19 9.55 18.49
C PRO A 75 0.74 10.17 19.84
#